data_03b23ed216e148ce1734cef924487679
#
_entry.id   03b23ed216e148ce1734cef924487679
#
_cell.length_a   1.000
_cell.length_b   1.000
_cell.length_c   1.000
_cell.angle_alpha   90.00
_cell.angle_beta   90.00
_cell.angle_gamma   90.00
#
_symmetry.space_group_name_H-M   'P 1'
#
loop_
_entity.id
_entity.type
_entity.pdbx_description
1 polymer ?
#
loop_
_entity_poly.entity_id
_entity_poly.type
_entity_poly.pdbx_seq_one_letter_code
_entity_poly.pdbx_strand_id
1 'polypeptide(L)'
;MSNSRPASSSLSDTEQATVRYYPVSNSDGMSVPRELGPGEAFVVPNFELAEALIARGADSARIAISQMDSSEVNYPGYAQVTLNKQLVPVMPFRFDRSILIVLPTYNERQNLEVLTATVGRYLVADILIVDDNSPDGTGQLADQLSRQQRHVHVLHRAKKEGLGPAYLAGFQWALARGYHLIIEMDCDFSHSPWDLPRLVHRSATADLVIGSRYVPGGGTENWNRRRRLVSKCGNAYVSLFLGSSIRDWTGGFRCYRHELLAKMNLESVKAKGYIFQVEMAWRARQLRAEICELPIRFSDRVHGQSKFGWQSIVEALTEVPRMYCQTTISR
;
A
#
# COMPACT_ATOMS: atom_id res chain seq x y z
N MET A 1 -60.15 5.02 -29.50
CA MET A 1 -59.17 6.12 -29.47
C MET A 1 -58.82 6.39 -28.05
N SER A 2 -57.78 5.83 -27.54
CA SER A 2 -57.16 6.25 -26.27
C SER A 2 -55.67 5.85 -26.29
N ASN A 3 -54.85 6.86 -26.50
CA ASN A 3 -53.40 6.77 -26.45
C ASN A 3 -52.95 6.54 -25.02
N SER A 4 -52.41 5.37 -24.72
CA SER A 4 -51.63 5.12 -23.53
C SER A 4 -50.14 5.22 -23.86
N ARG A 5 -49.50 6.33 -23.42
CA ARG A 5 -48.05 6.47 -23.38
C ARG A 5 -47.46 5.52 -22.32
N PRO A 6 -46.34 4.85 -22.54
CA PRO A 6 -45.67 4.13 -21.49
C PRO A 6 -44.97 5.10 -20.52
N ALA A 7 -45.11 4.85 -19.25
CA ALA A 7 -44.44 5.58 -18.17
C ALA A 7 -42.91 5.45 -18.30
N SER A 8 -42.25 6.59 -18.47
CA SER A 8 -40.81 6.71 -18.27
C SER A 8 -40.50 6.55 -16.79
N SER A 9 -39.87 5.43 -16.42
CA SER A 9 -39.24 5.27 -15.10
C SER A 9 -38.10 6.27 -15.01
N SER A 10 -38.29 7.34 -14.26
CA SER A 10 -37.26 8.26 -13.84
C SER A 10 -36.28 7.48 -12.94
N LEU A 11 -35.10 7.21 -13.47
CA LEU A 11 -33.95 6.91 -12.63
C LEU A 11 -33.72 8.15 -11.74
N SER A 12 -33.76 7.92 -10.43
CA SER A 12 -33.51 8.93 -9.42
C SER A 12 -32.16 9.59 -9.70
N ASP A 13 -32.16 10.90 -9.85
CA ASP A 13 -30.98 11.76 -9.85
C ASP A 13 -30.20 11.51 -8.57
N THR A 14 -29.14 10.71 -8.68
CA THR A 14 -28.09 10.69 -7.67
C THR A 14 -27.42 12.06 -7.78
N GLU A 15 -27.66 12.93 -6.81
CA GLU A 15 -26.99 14.22 -6.66
C GLU A 15 -25.48 13.98 -6.84
N GLN A 16 -24.95 14.41 -7.96
CA GLN A 16 -23.51 14.50 -8.20
C GLN A 16 -22.98 15.60 -7.28
N ALA A 17 -22.45 15.21 -6.13
CA ALA A 17 -21.85 16.15 -5.21
C ALA A 17 -20.65 16.81 -5.89
N THR A 18 -20.75 18.08 -6.23
CA THR A 18 -19.66 18.87 -6.78
C THR A 18 -18.61 19.10 -5.70
N VAL A 19 -17.43 18.53 -5.85
CA VAL A 19 -16.31 18.77 -4.92
C VAL A 19 -15.72 20.14 -5.21
N ARG A 20 -15.61 20.99 -4.18
CA ARG A 20 -14.90 22.26 -4.25
C ARG A 20 -13.44 22.04 -3.88
N TYR A 21 -12.53 22.46 -4.75
CA TYR A 21 -11.11 22.34 -4.56
C TYR A 21 -10.49 23.64 -4.08
N TYR A 22 -9.61 23.53 -3.08
CA TYR A 22 -8.84 24.66 -2.57
C TYR A 22 -7.37 24.41 -2.85
N PRO A 23 -6.73 25.20 -3.75
CA PRO A 23 -5.30 25.06 -4.01
C PRO A 23 -4.51 25.47 -2.77
N VAL A 24 -3.50 24.69 -2.44
CA VAL A 24 -2.54 24.95 -1.36
C VAL A 24 -1.15 24.99 -1.96
N SER A 25 -0.48 26.14 -1.87
CA SER A 25 0.89 26.34 -2.33
C SER A 25 1.91 26.20 -1.19
N ASN A 26 3.18 25.99 -1.55
CA ASN A 26 4.27 25.94 -0.55
C ASN A 26 4.45 27.25 0.25
N SER A 27 3.88 28.36 -0.21
CA SER A 27 3.92 29.67 0.42
C SER A 27 2.87 29.87 1.52
N ASP A 28 1.85 29.03 1.61
CA ASP A 28 0.69 29.20 2.50
C ASP A 28 0.96 28.77 3.95
N GLY A 29 2.21 28.93 4.40
CA GLY A 29 2.64 28.76 5.79
C GLY A 29 2.02 27.53 6.45
N MET A 30 2.54 26.40 6.17
CA MET A 30 2.38 25.04 6.78
C MET A 30 1.31 24.82 7.89
N SER A 31 0.22 25.52 7.96
CA SER A 31 -0.97 25.22 8.77
C SER A 31 -2.05 24.59 7.92
N VAL A 32 -2.86 23.70 8.49
CA VAL A 32 -4.11 23.29 7.79
C VAL A 32 -4.92 24.55 7.58
N PRO A 33 -5.18 24.98 6.32
CA PRO A 33 -5.66 26.34 6.07
C PRO A 33 -7.06 26.61 6.64
N ARG A 34 -7.86 25.56 6.82
CA ARG A 34 -9.22 25.61 7.40
C ARG A 34 -9.83 24.21 7.58
N GLU A 35 -10.88 24.13 8.36
CA GLU A 35 -11.76 22.95 8.34
C GLU A 35 -12.53 22.90 7.01
N LEU A 36 -12.52 21.73 6.36
CA LEU A 36 -13.21 21.49 5.12
C LEU A 36 -14.67 21.08 5.39
N GLY A 37 -15.62 21.71 4.70
CA GLY A 37 -17.00 21.32 4.68
C GLY A 37 -17.26 20.04 3.87
N PRO A 38 -18.50 19.48 3.90
CA PRO A 38 -18.89 18.37 3.05
C PRO A 38 -18.64 18.72 1.56
N GLY A 39 -18.02 17.80 0.82
CA GLY A 39 -17.71 18.00 -0.59
C GLY A 39 -16.55 18.96 -0.90
N GLU A 40 -15.72 19.30 0.08
CA GLU A 40 -14.53 20.12 -0.12
C GLU A 40 -13.25 19.29 0.03
N ALA A 41 -12.21 19.63 -0.74
CA ALA A 41 -10.90 18.97 -0.71
C ALA A 41 -9.76 19.96 -0.96
N PHE A 42 -8.59 19.71 -0.39
CA PHE A 42 -7.36 20.42 -0.74
C PHE A 42 -6.78 19.85 -2.03
N VAL A 43 -6.28 20.72 -2.90
CA VAL A 43 -5.45 20.33 -4.04
C VAL A 43 -4.04 20.83 -3.78
N VAL A 44 -3.09 19.90 -3.81
CA VAL A 44 -1.68 20.19 -3.54
C VAL A 44 -0.83 19.83 -4.76
N PRO A 45 0.23 20.61 -5.06
CA PRO A 45 1.04 20.42 -6.26
C PRO A 45 1.97 19.20 -6.17
N ASN A 46 2.25 18.70 -4.97
CA ASN A 46 3.18 17.61 -4.80
C ASN A 46 2.88 16.77 -3.55
N PHE A 47 3.52 15.60 -3.46
CA PHE A 47 3.36 14.67 -2.34
C PHE A 47 3.90 15.22 -1.03
N GLU A 48 4.98 16.02 -1.05
CA GLU A 48 5.59 16.56 0.16
C GLU A 48 4.63 17.47 0.92
N LEU A 49 3.90 18.32 0.18
CA LEU A 49 2.89 19.18 0.78
C LEU A 49 1.67 18.38 1.25
N ALA A 50 1.26 17.32 0.52
CA ALA A 50 0.21 16.42 0.98
C ALA A 50 0.58 15.73 2.30
N GLU A 51 1.80 15.21 2.40
CA GLU A 51 2.32 14.58 3.62
C GLU A 51 2.41 15.58 4.79
N ALA A 52 2.87 16.80 4.52
CA ALA A 52 2.94 17.85 5.53
C ALA A 52 1.55 18.22 6.08
N LEU A 53 0.52 18.27 5.25
CA LEU A 53 -0.87 18.49 5.67
C LEU A 53 -1.42 17.33 6.50
N ILE A 54 -1.17 16.09 6.07
CA ILE A 54 -1.58 14.87 6.80
C ILE A 54 -0.92 14.82 8.17
N ALA A 55 0.38 15.11 8.26
CA ALA A 55 1.11 15.14 9.52
C ALA A 55 0.58 16.18 10.51
N ARG A 56 -0.15 17.19 10.02
CA ARG A 56 -0.82 18.25 10.80
C ARG A 56 -2.29 18.00 11.07
N GLY A 57 -2.78 16.81 10.75
CA GLY A 57 -4.14 16.38 11.05
C GLY A 57 -5.15 16.57 9.92
N ALA A 58 -4.71 16.97 8.71
CA ALA A 58 -5.61 16.97 7.56
C ALA A 58 -6.06 15.53 7.22
N ASP A 59 -7.35 15.39 6.86
CA ASP A 59 -7.87 14.11 6.42
C ASP A 59 -7.29 13.77 5.03
N SER A 60 -6.51 12.70 4.96
CA SER A 60 -5.90 12.23 3.71
C SER A 60 -6.92 11.96 2.60
N ALA A 61 -8.16 11.57 2.96
CA ALA A 61 -9.25 11.37 2.01
C ALA A 61 -9.73 12.66 1.35
N ARG A 62 -9.28 13.82 1.83
CA ARG A 62 -9.65 15.15 1.30
C ARG A 62 -8.48 15.90 0.69
N ILE A 63 -7.39 15.21 0.36
CA ILE A 63 -6.24 15.79 -0.31
C ILE A 63 -6.14 15.21 -1.72
N ALA A 64 -6.24 16.05 -2.73
CA ALA A 64 -5.98 15.71 -4.11
C ALA A 64 -4.59 16.22 -4.51
N ILE A 65 -3.80 15.39 -5.20
CA ILE A 65 -2.49 15.78 -5.69
C ILE A 65 -2.59 16.04 -7.18
N SER A 66 -2.16 17.23 -7.61
CA SER A 66 -2.03 17.58 -9.02
C SER A 66 -0.56 17.58 -9.40
N GLN A 67 -0.18 16.80 -10.38
CA GLN A 67 1.17 16.84 -10.97
C GLN A 67 1.37 18.02 -11.95
N MET A 68 0.33 18.79 -12.21
CA MET A 68 0.39 19.96 -13.11
C MET A 68 0.72 21.22 -12.32
N ASP A 69 1.50 22.09 -12.91
CA ASP A 69 1.79 23.42 -12.35
C ASP A 69 0.47 24.15 -12.13
N SER A 70 0.29 24.73 -10.96
CA SER A 70 -0.97 25.37 -10.52
C SER A 70 -1.46 26.50 -11.43
N SER A 71 -0.60 27.00 -12.33
CA SER A 71 -0.92 28.02 -13.34
C SER A 71 -1.64 27.47 -14.58
N GLU A 72 -1.60 26.15 -14.83
CA GLU A 72 -2.17 25.53 -16.04
C GLU A 72 -3.45 24.72 -15.79
N VAL A 73 -3.88 24.57 -14.55
CA VAL A 73 -5.00 23.71 -14.19
C VAL A 73 -6.33 24.43 -14.42
N ASN A 74 -6.88 24.24 -15.61
CA ASN A 74 -8.28 24.52 -15.86
C ASN A 74 -9.10 23.33 -15.33
N TYR A 75 -9.73 23.49 -14.18
CA TYR A 75 -10.39 22.46 -13.35
C TYR A 75 -11.65 21.74 -13.89
N PRO A 76 -12.11 21.86 -15.15
CA PRO A 76 -13.33 21.20 -15.62
C PRO A 76 -13.29 19.66 -15.58
N GLY A 77 -12.11 19.05 -15.54
CA GLY A 77 -11.95 17.59 -15.55
C GLY A 77 -12.07 16.90 -14.18
N TYR A 78 -11.99 17.65 -13.08
CA TYR A 78 -12.07 17.11 -11.72
C TYR A 78 -13.49 17.00 -11.16
N ALA A 79 -14.49 17.44 -11.92
CA ALA A 79 -15.88 17.56 -11.49
C ALA A 79 -16.67 16.23 -11.37
N GLN A 80 -16.05 15.09 -11.66
CA GLN A 80 -16.73 13.78 -11.60
C GLN A 80 -15.99 12.77 -10.71
N VAL A 81 -15.82 13.11 -9.45
CA VAL A 81 -15.40 12.12 -8.47
C VAL A 81 -16.59 11.73 -7.63
N THR A 82 -17.15 10.56 -7.91
CA THR A 82 -18.19 9.95 -7.07
C THR A 82 -17.57 9.64 -5.72
N LEU A 83 -18.01 10.36 -4.70
CA LEU A 83 -17.50 10.28 -3.33
C LEU A 83 -17.91 8.98 -2.63
N ASN A 84 -17.14 7.91 -2.82
CA ASN A 84 -16.98 6.89 -1.81
C ASN A 84 -15.68 7.19 -1.04
N LYS A 85 -15.69 8.20 -0.16
CA LYS A 85 -14.64 8.55 0.82
C LYS A 85 -13.17 8.59 0.35
N GLN A 86 -12.87 8.45 -0.92
CA GLN A 86 -11.52 8.50 -1.49
C GLN A 86 -11.51 9.34 -2.76
N LEU A 87 -10.70 10.39 -2.78
CA LEU A 87 -10.44 11.17 -3.98
C LEU A 87 -9.62 10.31 -4.95
N VAL A 88 -10.23 9.94 -6.07
CA VAL A 88 -9.54 9.20 -7.13
C VAL A 88 -8.89 10.22 -8.07
N PRO A 89 -7.60 10.14 -8.38
CA PRO A 89 -6.99 11.00 -9.38
C PRO A 89 -7.69 10.79 -10.73
N VAL A 90 -7.83 11.86 -11.50
CA VAL A 90 -8.47 11.81 -12.83
C VAL A 90 -7.69 10.89 -13.77
N MET A 91 -6.38 10.82 -13.59
CA MET A 91 -5.48 9.92 -14.30
C MET A 91 -4.54 9.25 -13.30
N PRO A 92 -4.20 7.97 -13.50
CA PRO A 92 -3.23 7.30 -12.64
C PRO A 92 -1.85 7.94 -12.75
N PHE A 93 -1.12 7.98 -11.63
CA PHE A 93 0.25 8.48 -11.62
C PHE A 93 1.16 7.58 -12.46
N ARG A 94 2.00 8.20 -13.29
CA ARG A 94 3.02 7.54 -14.10
C ARG A 94 4.39 8.05 -13.69
N PHE A 95 5.30 7.14 -13.42
CA PHE A 95 6.70 7.45 -13.12
C PHE A 95 7.60 6.90 -14.24
N ASP A 96 8.74 7.54 -14.46
CA ASP A 96 9.75 7.08 -15.43
C ASP A 96 10.59 5.94 -14.85
N ARG A 97 9.91 4.90 -14.35
CA ARG A 97 10.51 3.69 -13.78
C ARG A 97 9.55 2.54 -13.94
N SER A 98 10.08 1.34 -14.21
CA SER A 98 9.25 0.13 -14.19
C SER A 98 8.93 -0.27 -12.76
N ILE A 99 7.65 -0.44 -12.45
CA ILE A 99 7.13 -0.72 -11.12
C ILE A 99 6.38 -2.05 -11.16
N LEU A 100 6.65 -2.92 -10.22
CA LEU A 100 5.89 -4.15 -10.00
C LEU A 100 5.25 -4.13 -8.61
N ILE A 101 3.95 -4.40 -8.55
CA ILE A 101 3.23 -4.65 -7.30
C ILE A 101 3.07 -6.15 -7.15
N VAL A 102 3.60 -6.72 -6.07
CA VAL A 102 3.48 -8.14 -5.74
C VAL A 102 2.30 -8.33 -4.81
N LEU A 103 1.31 -9.10 -5.25
CA LEU A 103 0.08 -9.43 -4.52
C LEU A 103 0.05 -10.93 -4.19
N PRO A 104 0.49 -11.36 -3.00
CA PRO A 104 0.29 -12.73 -2.55
C PRO A 104 -1.19 -13.02 -2.32
N THR A 105 -1.68 -14.15 -2.85
CA THR A 105 -3.08 -14.55 -2.73
C THR A 105 -3.23 -15.96 -2.18
N TYR A 106 -4.21 -16.12 -1.29
CA TYR A 106 -4.75 -17.40 -0.86
C TYR A 106 -6.18 -17.23 -0.38
N ASN A 107 -7.16 -17.67 -1.20
CA ASN A 107 -8.59 -17.45 -1.01
C ASN A 107 -8.96 -15.95 -1.01
N GLU A 108 -8.55 -15.24 -2.06
CA GLU A 108 -8.79 -13.80 -2.24
C GLU A 108 -9.68 -13.49 -3.46
N ARG A 109 -10.44 -14.48 -3.95
CA ARG A 109 -11.27 -14.33 -5.15
C ARG A 109 -12.20 -13.11 -5.11
N GLN A 110 -12.75 -12.80 -3.93
CA GLN A 110 -13.70 -11.69 -3.76
C GLN A 110 -13.05 -10.31 -3.85
N ASN A 111 -11.75 -10.23 -3.54
CA ASN A 111 -11.00 -8.98 -3.49
C ASN A 111 -10.22 -8.69 -4.77
N LEU A 112 -9.74 -9.75 -5.45
CA LEU A 112 -8.69 -9.67 -6.45
C LEU A 112 -9.03 -8.76 -7.63
N GLU A 113 -10.20 -8.93 -8.25
CA GLU A 113 -10.60 -8.15 -9.43
C GLU A 113 -10.78 -6.66 -9.09
N VAL A 114 -11.46 -6.38 -7.98
CA VAL A 114 -11.71 -5.00 -7.53
C VAL A 114 -10.42 -4.31 -7.13
N LEU A 115 -9.50 -5.03 -6.46
CA LEU A 115 -8.22 -4.46 -6.05
C LEU A 115 -7.35 -4.15 -7.26
N THR A 116 -7.19 -5.08 -8.21
CA THR A 116 -6.38 -4.84 -9.43
C THR A 116 -6.91 -3.66 -10.24
N ALA A 117 -8.22 -3.55 -10.40
CA ALA A 117 -8.86 -2.40 -11.06
C ALA A 117 -8.64 -1.10 -10.27
N THR A 118 -8.70 -1.16 -8.94
CA THR A 118 -8.48 0.02 -8.07
C THR A 118 -7.04 0.49 -8.12
N VAL A 119 -6.06 -0.42 -8.07
CA VAL A 119 -4.63 -0.09 -8.23
C VAL A 119 -4.40 0.70 -9.52
N GLY A 120 -4.96 0.23 -10.65
CA GLY A 120 -4.83 0.89 -11.94
C GLY A 120 -5.41 2.30 -12.03
N ARG A 121 -6.26 2.71 -11.07
CA ARG A 121 -6.77 4.08 -10.97
C ARG A 121 -5.76 5.05 -10.35
N TYR A 122 -4.83 4.56 -9.54
CA TYR A 122 -3.88 5.41 -8.81
C TYR A 122 -2.48 5.39 -9.42
N LEU A 123 -2.03 4.23 -9.92
CA LEU A 123 -0.66 4.04 -10.34
C LEU A 123 -0.58 3.22 -11.64
N VAL A 124 0.22 3.68 -12.60
CA VAL A 124 0.62 2.88 -13.77
C VAL A 124 1.75 1.96 -13.34
N ALA A 125 1.42 0.70 -13.11
CA ALA A 125 2.37 -0.33 -12.68
C ALA A 125 1.94 -1.70 -13.20
N ASP A 126 2.88 -2.63 -13.28
CA ASP A 126 2.56 -4.03 -13.46
C ASP A 126 2.18 -4.68 -12.13
N ILE A 127 1.32 -5.66 -12.17
CA ILE A 127 0.85 -6.42 -11.00
C ILE A 127 1.24 -7.88 -11.17
N LEU A 128 1.91 -8.45 -10.19
CA LEU A 128 2.19 -9.87 -10.10
C LEU A 128 1.32 -10.51 -9.01
N ILE A 129 0.36 -11.32 -9.42
CA ILE A 129 -0.44 -12.13 -8.51
C ILE A 129 0.34 -13.41 -8.23
N VAL A 130 0.67 -13.64 -6.96
CA VAL A 130 1.37 -14.86 -6.52
C VAL A 130 0.37 -15.75 -5.79
N ASP A 131 -0.20 -16.72 -6.52
CA ASP A 131 -1.26 -17.59 -5.98
C ASP A 131 -0.70 -18.86 -5.35
N ASP A 132 -1.00 -19.06 -4.07
CA ASP A 132 -0.55 -20.20 -3.25
C ASP A 132 -1.49 -21.42 -3.40
N ASN A 133 -1.90 -21.73 -4.65
CA ASN A 133 -2.81 -22.84 -4.98
C ASN A 133 -4.17 -22.69 -4.26
N SER A 134 -4.82 -21.58 -4.47
CA SER A 134 -6.11 -21.24 -3.85
C SER A 134 -7.22 -22.18 -4.28
N PRO A 135 -7.95 -22.84 -3.35
CA PRO A 135 -9.04 -23.75 -3.69
C PRO A 135 -10.36 -23.03 -4.07
N ASP A 136 -10.49 -21.72 -3.82
CA ASP A 136 -11.71 -20.93 -4.07
C ASP A 136 -11.87 -20.39 -5.49
N GLY A 137 -10.92 -20.69 -6.38
CA GLY A 137 -10.90 -20.18 -7.75
C GLY A 137 -10.18 -18.84 -7.93
N THR A 138 -9.41 -18.38 -6.94
CA THR A 138 -8.57 -17.18 -7.06
C THR A 138 -7.58 -17.31 -8.21
N GLY A 139 -6.87 -18.46 -8.33
CA GLY A 139 -5.88 -18.69 -9.38
C GLY A 139 -6.49 -18.64 -10.79
N GLN A 140 -7.69 -19.22 -10.98
CA GLN A 140 -8.41 -19.17 -12.26
C GLN A 140 -8.82 -17.72 -12.63
N LEU A 141 -9.27 -16.95 -11.63
CA LEU A 141 -9.57 -15.52 -11.83
C LEU A 141 -8.31 -14.74 -12.18
N ALA A 142 -7.18 -15.01 -11.52
CA ALA A 142 -5.90 -14.39 -11.83
C ALA A 142 -5.47 -14.66 -13.28
N ASP A 143 -5.60 -15.90 -13.77
CA ASP A 143 -5.34 -16.25 -15.16
C ASP A 143 -6.26 -15.52 -16.15
N GLN A 144 -7.53 -15.34 -15.79
CA GLN A 144 -8.46 -14.56 -16.60
C GLN A 144 -8.04 -13.10 -16.70
N LEU A 145 -7.70 -12.46 -15.57
CA LEU A 145 -7.22 -11.09 -15.53
C LEU A 145 -5.94 -10.90 -16.34
N SER A 146 -4.99 -11.83 -16.23
CA SER A 146 -3.73 -11.79 -16.97
C SER A 146 -3.94 -11.89 -18.50
N ARG A 147 -4.91 -12.67 -18.96
CA ARG A 147 -5.27 -12.73 -20.39
C ARG A 147 -5.93 -11.45 -20.90
N GLN A 148 -6.66 -10.74 -20.05
CA GLN A 148 -7.40 -9.53 -20.41
C GLN A 148 -6.54 -8.26 -20.28
N GLN A 149 -5.55 -8.25 -19.38
CA GLN A 149 -4.78 -7.08 -19.00
C GLN A 149 -3.28 -7.38 -19.07
N ARG A 150 -2.57 -6.77 -20.03
CA ARG A 150 -1.15 -7.04 -20.30
C ARG A 150 -0.21 -6.73 -19.14
N HIS A 151 -0.62 -5.85 -18.23
CA HIS A 151 0.15 -5.47 -17.05
C HIS A 151 -0.13 -6.36 -15.83
N VAL A 152 -1.01 -7.36 -15.95
CA VAL A 152 -1.29 -8.34 -14.90
C VAL A 152 -0.59 -9.65 -15.23
N HIS A 153 0.25 -10.11 -14.32
CA HIS A 153 1.02 -11.35 -14.41
C HIS A 153 0.60 -12.30 -13.29
N VAL A 154 0.78 -13.59 -13.50
CA VAL A 154 0.46 -14.61 -12.51
C VAL A 154 1.64 -15.54 -12.30
N LEU A 155 1.90 -15.85 -11.03
CA LEU A 155 2.85 -16.87 -10.58
C LEU A 155 2.11 -17.86 -9.69
N HIS A 156 1.82 -19.05 -10.21
CA HIS A 156 1.22 -20.13 -9.43
C HIS A 156 2.28 -20.86 -8.62
N ARG A 157 2.03 -21.03 -7.32
CA ARG A 157 2.85 -21.87 -6.45
C ARG A 157 2.13 -23.18 -6.17
N ALA A 158 2.89 -24.26 -6.01
CA ALA A 158 2.32 -25.61 -5.84
C ALA A 158 1.49 -25.77 -4.56
N LYS A 159 1.82 -25.01 -3.50
CA LYS A 159 1.16 -25.10 -2.18
C LYS A 159 1.33 -23.80 -1.38
N LYS A 160 0.47 -23.65 -0.39
CA LYS A 160 0.59 -22.57 0.60
C LYS A 160 1.75 -22.84 1.56
N GLU A 161 2.74 -21.95 1.58
CA GLU A 161 3.91 -22.04 2.49
C GLU A 161 4.05 -20.83 3.42
N GLY A 162 3.17 -19.85 3.30
CA GLY A 162 3.17 -18.62 4.08
C GLY A 162 3.46 -17.38 3.24
N LEU A 163 3.29 -16.22 3.87
CA LEU A 163 3.40 -14.91 3.22
C LEU A 163 4.82 -14.63 2.71
N GLY A 164 5.83 -14.88 3.55
CA GLY A 164 7.24 -14.65 3.21
C GLY A 164 7.69 -15.39 1.95
N PRO A 165 7.50 -16.72 1.85
CA PRO A 165 7.83 -17.48 0.63
C PRO A 165 7.09 -16.99 -0.63
N ALA A 166 5.87 -16.46 -0.51
CA ALA A 166 5.16 -15.90 -1.64
C ALA A 166 5.78 -14.58 -2.11
N TYR A 167 6.12 -13.68 -1.19
CA TYR A 167 6.86 -12.45 -1.52
C TYR A 167 8.24 -12.74 -2.10
N LEU A 168 8.99 -13.69 -1.53
CA LEU A 168 10.31 -14.07 -2.06
C LEU A 168 10.24 -14.56 -3.51
N ALA A 169 9.24 -15.39 -3.84
CA ALA A 169 9.02 -15.83 -5.22
C ALA A 169 8.70 -14.63 -6.14
N GLY A 170 7.88 -13.69 -5.68
CA GLY A 170 7.58 -12.45 -6.40
C GLY A 170 8.81 -11.55 -6.58
N PHE A 171 9.66 -11.42 -5.58
CA PHE A 171 10.91 -10.65 -5.66
C PHE A 171 11.90 -11.25 -6.65
N GLN A 172 12.09 -12.56 -6.60
CA GLN A 172 12.95 -13.26 -7.58
C GLN A 172 12.43 -13.09 -9.01
N TRP A 173 11.10 -13.18 -9.20
CA TRP A 173 10.46 -12.94 -10.48
C TRP A 173 10.68 -11.51 -10.98
N ALA A 174 10.58 -10.50 -10.09
CA ALA A 174 10.79 -9.09 -10.37
C ALA A 174 12.26 -8.78 -10.74
N LEU A 175 13.20 -9.31 -9.94
CA LEU A 175 14.64 -9.12 -10.15
C LEU A 175 15.07 -9.70 -11.50
N ALA A 176 14.60 -10.91 -11.85
CA ALA A 176 14.91 -11.55 -13.13
C ALA A 176 14.40 -10.76 -14.35
N ARG A 177 13.45 -9.82 -14.15
CA ARG A 177 12.87 -8.99 -15.22
C ARG A 177 13.30 -7.53 -15.17
N GLY A 178 14.17 -7.17 -14.23
CA GLY A 178 14.77 -5.83 -14.15
C GLY A 178 13.78 -4.73 -13.72
N TYR A 179 12.74 -5.03 -12.94
CA TYR A 179 11.89 -4.00 -12.38
C TYR A 179 12.68 -3.08 -11.44
N HIS A 180 12.52 -1.76 -11.60
CA HIS A 180 13.23 -0.78 -10.78
C HIS A 180 12.69 -0.67 -9.36
N LEU A 181 11.37 -0.75 -9.22
CA LEU A 181 10.68 -0.67 -7.93
C LEU A 181 9.78 -1.89 -7.76
N ILE A 182 9.86 -2.49 -6.59
CA ILE A 182 9.07 -3.66 -6.22
C ILE A 182 8.27 -3.32 -4.97
N ILE A 183 6.94 -3.42 -5.07
CA ILE A 183 6.02 -3.06 -3.98
C ILE A 183 5.37 -4.32 -3.41
N GLU A 184 5.46 -4.50 -2.10
CA GLU A 184 4.65 -5.45 -1.35
C GLU A 184 3.29 -4.83 -1.04
N MET A 185 2.21 -5.56 -1.31
CA MET A 185 0.85 -5.14 -0.97
C MET A 185 -0.03 -6.37 -0.71
N ASP A 186 -0.86 -6.33 0.34
CA ASP A 186 -1.84 -7.38 0.61
C ASP A 186 -3.08 -7.24 -0.29
N CYS A 187 -3.73 -8.38 -0.61
CA CYS A 187 -4.89 -8.41 -1.52
C CYS A 187 -6.25 -8.22 -0.81
N ASP A 188 -6.31 -7.66 0.40
CA ASP A 188 -7.48 -7.60 1.27
C ASP A 188 -7.99 -6.19 1.60
N PHE A 189 -7.52 -5.18 0.86
CA PHE A 189 -7.81 -3.75 1.06
C PHE A 189 -7.35 -3.18 2.41
N SER A 190 -6.52 -3.89 3.17
CA SER A 190 -5.92 -3.33 4.39
C SER A 190 -4.89 -2.25 4.07
N HIS A 191 -4.27 -2.32 2.90
CA HIS A 191 -3.40 -1.31 2.32
C HIS A 191 -4.18 -0.49 1.28
N SER A 192 -4.22 0.82 1.46
CA SER A 192 -4.94 1.71 0.54
C SER A 192 -4.14 1.91 -0.76
N PRO A 193 -4.71 1.63 -1.94
CA PRO A 193 -4.07 1.94 -3.22
C PRO A 193 -3.72 3.43 -3.42
N TRP A 194 -4.39 4.33 -2.72
CA TRP A 194 -4.07 5.76 -2.65
C TRP A 194 -2.61 6.02 -2.22
N ASP A 195 -2.06 5.18 -1.36
CA ASP A 195 -0.69 5.37 -0.85
C ASP A 195 0.40 4.88 -1.83
N LEU A 196 0.05 4.14 -2.88
CA LEU A 196 1.00 3.62 -3.87
C LEU A 196 1.85 4.72 -4.53
N PRO A 197 1.26 5.80 -5.08
CA PRO A 197 2.06 6.87 -5.68
C PRO A 197 2.99 7.56 -4.67
N ARG A 198 2.57 7.67 -3.41
CA ARG A 198 3.37 8.26 -2.32
C ARG A 198 4.58 7.40 -1.98
N LEU A 199 4.41 6.06 -1.92
CA LEU A 199 5.52 5.11 -1.73
C LEU A 199 6.54 5.22 -2.87
N VAL A 200 6.06 5.26 -4.12
CA VAL A 200 6.92 5.41 -5.30
C VAL A 200 7.66 6.75 -5.30
N HIS A 201 6.97 7.85 -4.99
CA HIS A 201 7.61 9.16 -4.91
C HIS A 201 8.73 9.17 -3.86
N ARG A 202 8.49 8.63 -2.68
CA ARG A 202 9.51 8.57 -1.60
C ARG A 202 10.68 7.66 -1.93
N SER A 203 10.52 6.68 -2.79
CA SER A 203 11.63 5.85 -3.28
C SER A 203 12.66 6.62 -4.12
N ALA A 204 12.41 7.90 -4.48
CA ALA A 204 13.41 8.75 -5.10
C ALA A 204 14.62 9.00 -4.18
N THR A 205 14.40 9.06 -2.87
CA THR A 205 15.43 9.36 -1.85
C THR A 205 15.67 8.22 -0.85
N ALA A 206 14.91 7.11 -0.93
CA ALA A 206 15.03 5.97 -0.03
C ALA A 206 15.16 4.67 -0.81
N ASP A 207 15.94 3.73 -0.30
CA ASP A 207 16.08 2.36 -0.86
C ASP A 207 14.94 1.44 -0.46
N LEU A 208 14.37 1.71 0.73
CA LEU A 208 13.19 1.04 1.27
C LEU A 208 12.23 2.08 1.84
N VAL A 209 11.00 2.10 1.33
CA VAL A 209 9.91 2.89 1.92
C VAL A 209 8.92 1.95 2.60
N ILE A 210 8.62 2.20 3.86
CA ILE A 210 7.69 1.42 4.68
C ILE A 210 6.43 2.24 4.93
N GLY A 211 5.28 1.74 4.51
CA GLY A 211 3.98 2.27 4.95
C GLY A 211 3.78 1.98 6.44
N SER A 212 3.88 3.02 7.26
CA SER A 212 3.95 2.90 8.71
C SER A 212 2.68 3.35 9.41
N ARG A 213 2.20 2.52 10.33
CA ARG A 213 1.05 2.80 11.21
C ARG A 213 1.43 3.64 12.43
N TYR A 214 2.74 3.75 12.73
CA TYR A 214 3.24 4.24 14.01
C TYR A 214 4.07 5.52 13.93
N VAL A 215 4.25 6.08 12.75
CA VAL A 215 4.79 7.44 12.58
C VAL A 215 3.67 8.48 12.71
N PRO A 216 3.98 9.76 12.99
CA PRO A 216 2.98 10.83 13.03
C PRO A 216 2.14 10.86 11.75
N GLY A 217 0.82 10.95 11.88
CA GLY A 217 -0.14 10.85 10.75
C GLY A 217 -0.56 9.43 10.37
N GLY A 218 0.18 8.39 10.80
CA GLY A 218 -0.19 7.00 10.61
C GLY A 218 -1.24 6.50 11.62
N GLY A 219 -1.84 5.35 11.33
CA GLY A 219 -2.82 4.78 12.24
C GLY A 219 -3.44 3.46 11.78
N THR A 220 -4.35 2.95 12.61
CA THR A 220 -5.14 1.75 12.32
C THR A 220 -6.62 2.07 12.45
N GLU A 221 -7.43 1.62 11.50
CA GLU A 221 -8.88 1.77 11.48
C GLU A 221 -9.54 0.45 11.83
N ASN A 222 -10.66 0.51 12.55
CA ASN A 222 -11.48 -0.63 12.94
C ASN A 222 -10.77 -1.71 13.80
N TRP A 223 -9.55 -1.46 14.28
CA TRP A 223 -8.87 -2.37 15.18
C TRP A 223 -9.36 -2.21 16.61
N ASN A 224 -9.61 -3.32 17.27
CA ASN A 224 -9.90 -3.31 18.69
C ASN A 224 -8.65 -2.95 19.53
N ARG A 225 -8.86 -2.50 20.77
CA ARG A 225 -7.78 -2.05 21.67
C ARG A 225 -6.73 -3.13 21.93
N ARG A 226 -7.15 -4.41 22.06
CA ARG A 226 -6.25 -5.55 22.31
C ARG A 226 -5.29 -5.76 21.13
N ARG A 227 -5.80 -5.79 19.89
CA ARG A 227 -4.99 -5.95 18.68
C ARG A 227 -3.99 -4.80 18.52
N ARG A 228 -4.41 -3.57 18.79
CA ARG A 228 -3.53 -2.39 18.78
C ARG A 228 -2.39 -2.52 19.81
N LEU A 229 -2.72 -2.95 21.03
CA LEU A 229 -1.74 -3.14 22.10
C LEU A 229 -0.72 -4.24 21.72
N VAL A 230 -1.18 -5.40 21.30
CA VAL A 230 -0.32 -6.52 20.88
C VAL A 230 0.62 -6.09 19.75
N SER A 231 0.12 -5.38 18.74
CA SER A 231 0.95 -4.90 17.63
C SER A 231 2.00 -3.87 18.09
N LYS A 232 1.63 -2.92 18.98
CA LYS A 232 2.57 -1.96 19.57
C LYS A 232 3.64 -2.65 20.43
N CYS A 233 3.24 -3.61 21.28
CA CYS A 233 4.18 -4.39 22.08
C CYS A 233 5.12 -5.22 21.21
N GLY A 234 4.63 -5.82 20.13
CA GLY A 234 5.46 -6.55 19.17
C GLY A 234 6.51 -5.65 18.51
N ASN A 235 6.12 -4.45 18.05
CA ASN A 235 7.08 -3.50 17.48
C ASN A 235 8.08 -2.97 18.53
N ALA A 236 7.63 -2.70 19.77
CA ALA A 236 8.51 -2.31 20.87
C ALA A 236 9.53 -3.42 21.19
N TYR A 237 9.10 -4.67 21.24
CA TYR A 237 9.97 -5.82 21.43
C TYR A 237 11.04 -5.90 20.33
N VAL A 238 10.67 -5.83 19.06
CA VAL A 238 11.61 -5.83 17.95
C VAL A 238 12.59 -4.66 18.06
N SER A 239 12.11 -3.47 18.38
CA SER A 239 12.92 -2.26 18.54
C SER A 239 13.92 -2.36 19.68
N LEU A 240 13.61 -3.10 20.75
CA LEU A 240 14.51 -3.33 21.87
C LEU A 240 15.79 -4.08 21.42
N PHE A 241 15.65 -5.07 20.55
CA PHE A 241 16.78 -5.87 20.06
C PHE A 241 17.42 -5.25 18.80
N LEU A 242 16.60 -4.82 17.84
CA LEU A 242 17.11 -4.41 16.54
C LEU A 242 17.24 -2.87 16.39
N GLY A 243 16.88 -2.10 17.42
CA GLY A 243 17.00 -0.65 17.46
C GLY A 243 15.74 0.09 17.04
N SER A 244 15.65 1.38 17.40
CA SER A 244 14.46 2.21 17.30
C SER A 244 14.37 3.07 16.02
N SER A 245 15.24 2.84 15.03
CA SER A 245 15.24 3.61 13.78
C SER A 245 14.02 3.35 12.90
N ILE A 246 13.35 2.21 13.08
CA ILE A 246 12.09 1.84 12.42
C ILE A 246 11.02 1.74 13.50
N ARG A 247 9.86 2.36 13.28
CA ARG A 247 8.71 2.33 14.20
C ARG A 247 7.74 1.21 13.85
N ASP A 248 7.59 0.89 12.58
CA ASP A 248 6.73 -0.18 12.09
C ASP A 248 7.51 -1.31 11.42
N TRP A 249 8.09 -2.18 12.24
CA TRP A 249 8.84 -3.35 11.79
C TRP A 249 7.98 -4.40 11.09
N THR A 250 6.69 -4.43 11.41
CA THR A 250 5.76 -5.49 10.98
C THR A 250 4.81 -5.07 9.86
N GLY A 251 4.89 -3.83 9.40
CA GLY A 251 4.13 -3.34 8.26
C GLY A 251 4.52 -4.08 6.98
N GLY A 252 3.54 -4.56 6.20
CA GLY A 252 3.74 -5.30 4.95
C GLY A 252 3.51 -4.46 3.69
N PHE A 253 3.28 -3.16 3.81
CA PHE A 253 3.14 -2.27 2.68
C PHE A 253 4.46 -1.55 2.44
N ARG A 254 5.24 -2.00 1.48
CA ARG A 254 6.62 -1.58 1.30
C ARG A 254 6.97 -1.39 -0.16
N CYS A 255 7.84 -0.43 -0.45
CA CYS A 255 8.45 -0.23 -1.75
C CYS A 255 9.96 -0.39 -1.63
N TYR A 256 10.52 -1.33 -2.38
CA TYR A 256 11.96 -1.61 -2.45
C TYR A 256 12.51 -1.13 -3.79
N ARG A 257 13.71 -0.58 -3.78
CA ARG A 257 14.52 -0.44 -4.98
C ARG A 257 15.12 -1.78 -5.39
N HIS A 258 15.24 -1.99 -6.70
CA HIS A 258 15.89 -3.17 -7.28
C HIS A 258 17.27 -3.44 -6.67
N GLU A 259 18.10 -2.41 -6.59
CA GLU A 259 19.48 -2.48 -6.13
C GLU A 259 19.56 -2.98 -4.68
N LEU A 260 18.60 -2.63 -3.86
CA LEU A 260 18.56 -3.13 -2.48
C LEU A 260 18.19 -4.61 -2.44
N LEU A 261 17.11 -5.03 -3.11
CA LEU A 261 16.69 -6.44 -3.14
C LEU A 261 17.75 -7.34 -3.78
N ALA A 262 18.43 -6.87 -4.83
CA ALA A 262 19.51 -7.61 -5.49
C ALA A 262 20.73 -7.86 -4.57
N LYS A 263 20.99 -6.93 -3.63
CA LYS A 263 22.06 -7.10 -2.60
C LYS A 263 21.64 -7.98 -1.44
N MET A 264 20.32 -8.15 -1.23
CA MET A 264 19.82 -9.04 -0.19
C MET A 264 19.97 -10.49 -0.64
N ASN A 265 20.57 -11.33 0.18
CA ASN A 265 20.58 -12.77 -0.06
C ASN A 265 19.19 -13.35 0.24
N LEU A 266 18.27 -13.25 -0.74
CA LEU A 266 16.87 -13.66 -0.58
C LEU A 266 16.71 -15.16 -0.32
N GLU A 267 17.63 -16.00 -0.81
CA GLU A 267 17.60 -17.45 -0.61
C GLU A 267 17.85 -17.83 0.86
N SER A 268 18.54 -16.99 1.61
CA SER A 268 18.83 -17.22 3.03
C SER A 268 17.72 -16.73 3.97
N VAL A 269 16.65 -16.10 3.46
CA VAL A 269 15.50 -15.67 4.25
C VAL A 269 14.68 -16.89 4.65
N LYS A 270 14.48 -17.08 5.96
CA LYS A 270 13.81 -18.27 6.51
C LYS A 270 12.43 -17.97 7.12
N ALA A 271 12.19 -16.72 7.47
CA ALA A 271 10.94 -16.29 8.10
C ALA A 271 9.74 -16.44 7.14
N LYS A 272 8.63 -16.99 7.65
CA LYS A 272 7.47 -17.34 6.83
C LYS A 272 6.24 -16.45 7.09
N GLY A 273 6.11 -15.94 8.30
CA GLY A 273 4.96 -15.17 8.75
C GLY A 273 5.27 -13.67 8.88
N TYR A 274 4.78 -13.05 9.95
CA TYR A 274 5.02 -11.63 10.22
C TYR A 274 6.49 -11.27 10.45
N ILE A 275 7.29 -12.24 10.89
CA ILE A 275 8.73 -12.06 11.10
C ILE A 275 9.48 -11.88 9.78
N PHE A 276 8.92 -12.33 8.67
CA PHE A 276 9.45 -12.03 7.34
C PHE A 276 9.67 -10.52 7.15
N GLN A 277 8.69 -9.69 7.54
CA GLN A 277 8.81 -8.24 7.42
C GLN A 277 9.92 -7.68 8.30
N VAL A 278 10.08 -8.22 9.51
CA VAL A 278 11.16 -7.83 10.42
C VAL A 278 12.52 -8.22 9.83
N GLU A 279 12.65 -9.45 9.33
CA GLU A 279 13.90 -9.94 8.72
C GLU A 279 14.30 -9.10 7.50
N MET A 280 13.38 -8.77 6.62
CA MET A 280 13.66 -7.94 5.44
C MET A 280 14.12 -6.52 5.82
N ALA A 281 13.46 -5.88 6.80
CA ALA A 281 13.88 -4.56 7.28
C ALA A 281 15.22 -4.60 8.01
N TRP A 282 15.47 -5.66 8.79
CA TRP A 282 16.77 -5.89 9.44
C TRP A 282 17.89 -6.05 8.40
N ARG A 283 17.70 -6.84 7.35
CA ARG A 283 18.67 -7.01 6.25
C ARG A 283 18.94 -5.69 5.52
N ALA A 284 17.91 -4.90 5.25
CA ALA A 284 18.07 -3.56 4.69
C ALA A 284 19.01 -2.69 5.55
N ARG A 285 18.81 -2.70 6.88
CA ARG A 285 19.70 -1.99 7.81
C ARG A 285 21.14 -2.52 7.82
N GLN A 286 21.34 -3.83 7.74
CA GLN A 286 22.69 -4.41 7.65
C GLN A 286 23.42 -3.94 6.39
N LEU A 287 22.70 -3.72 5.30
CA LEU A 287 23.20 -3.15 4.05
C LEU A 287 23.34 -1.62 4.08
N ARG A 288 23.06 -0.97 5.23
CA ARG A 288 23.06 0.50 5.42
C ARG A 288 22.15 1.22 4.42
N ALA A 289 21.03 0.57 4.05
CA ALA A 289 20.05 1.16 3.16
C ALA A 289 19.37 2.38 3.78
N GLU A 290 19.07 3.37 2.94
CA GLU A 290 18.23 4.50 3.32
C GLU A 290 16.78 4.03 3.46
N ILE A 291 16.26 4.05 4.71
CA ILE A 291 14.91 3.58 5.05
C ILE A 291 14.05 4.77 5.45
N CYS A 292 12.91 4.92 4.78
CA CYS A 292 11.91 5.94 5.07
C CYS A 292 10.60 5.30 5.50
N GLU A 293 9.96 5.84 6.54
CA GLU A 293 8.60 5.46 6.93
C GLU A 293 7.61 6.53 6.49
N LEU A 294 6.59 6.09 5.73
CA LEU A 294 5.50 6.91 5.23
C LEU A 294 4.24 6.67 6.09
N PRO A 295 3.56 7.70 6.63
CA PRO A 295 2.33 7.48 7.38
C PRO A 295 1.23 6.93 6.48
N ILE A 296 0.64 5.80 6.90
CA ILE A 296 -0.53 5.19 6.26
C ILE A 296 -1.66 4.94 7.25
N ARG A 297 -2.89 4.86 6.74
CA ARG A 297 -4.04 4.35 7.48
C ARG A 297 -4.29 2.90 7.10
N PHE A 298 -4.01 2.00 8.04
CA PHE A 298 -4.23 0.57 7.86
C PHE A 298 -5.64 0.20 8.30
N SER A 299 -6.48 -0.21 7.37
CA SER A 299 -7.86 -0.63 7.64
C SER A 299 -7.92 -2.11 8.02
N ASP A 300 -8.99 -2.52 8.71
CA ASP A 300 -9.25 -3.96 8.86
C ASP A 300 -9.69 -4.54 7.52
N ARG A 301 -9.44 -5.82 7.31
CA ARG A 301 -9.78 -6.54 6.07
C ARG A 301 -11.25 -6.39 5.73
N VAL A 302 -11.55 -6.20 4.45
CA VAL A 302 -12.94 -6.17 3.96
C VAL A 302 -13.53 -7.57 4.03
N HIS A 303 -12.75 -8.59 3.62
CA HIS A 303 -13.11 -10.01 3.67
C HIS A 303 -11.94 -10.84 4.22
N GLY A 304 -12.24 -11.96 4.89
CA GLY A 304 -11.25 -12.90 5.43
C GLY A 304 -10.99 -12.79 6.94
N GLN A 305 -10.24 -13.75 7.49
CA GLN A 305 -9.89 -13.81 8.91
C GLN A 305 -8.41 -13.51 9.14
N SER A 306 -8.07 -12.82 10.24
CA SER A 306 -6.69 -12.55 10.63
C SER A 306 -5.97 -13.85 10.95
N LYS A 307 -4.79 -14.05 10.32
CA LYS A 307 -3.94 -15.24 10.53
C LYS A 307 -2.92 -15.04 11.66
N PHE A 308 -3.04 -13.96 12.45
CA PHE A 308 -2.17 -13.73 13.59
C PHE A 308 -2.52 -14.73 14.72
N GLY A 309 -1.61 -15.62 15.00
CA GLY A 309 -1.78 -16.68 15.99
C GLY A 309 -0.59 -16.77 16.96
N TRP A 310 -0.69 -17.67 17.94
CA TRP A 310 0.36 -17.96 18.91
C TRP A 310 1.71 -18.32 18.25
N GLN A 311 1.67 -19.00 17.10
CA GLN A 311 2.86 -19.37 16.34
C GLN A 311 3.68 -18.14 15.92
N SER A 312 3.04 -17.03 15.54
CA SER A 312 3.72 -15.77 15.16
C SER A 312 4.45 -15.14 16.36
N ILE A 313 3.91 -15.29 17.56
CA ILE A 313 4.56 -14.80 18.79
C ILE A 313 5.80 -15.65 19.10
N VAL A 314 5.69 -16.97 19.03
CA VAL A 314 6.83 -17.89 19.26
C VAL A 314 7.93 -17.64 18.23
N GLU A 315 7.58 -17.49 16.95
CA GLU A 315 8.54 -17.17 15.88
C GLU A 315 9.27 -15.84 16.18
N ALA A 316 8.56 -14.81 16.64
CA ALA A 316 9.16 -13.54 17.03
C ALA A 316 10.15 -13.68 18.19
N LEU A 317 9.76 -14.42 19.22
CA LEU A 317 10.60 -14.62 20.41
C LEU A 317 11.90 -15.38 20.13
N THR A 318 11.97 -16.18 19.07
CA THR A 318 13.15 -16.96 18.69
C THR A 318 13.99 -16.25 17.61
N GLU A 319 13.37 -15.71 16.57
CA GLU A 319 14.10 -15.15 15.43
C GLU A 319 14.67 -13.75 15.70
N VAL A 320 13.98 -12.90 16.48
CA VAL A 320 14.47 -11.54 16.77
C VAL A 320 15.78 -11.55 17.57
N PRO A 321 15.94 -12.33 18.67
CA PRO A 321 17.21 -12.46 19.36
C PRO A 321 18.32 -13.08 18.48
N ARG A 322 17.96 -14.02 17.60
CA ARG A 322 18.91 -14.59 16.63
C ARG A 322 19.48 -13.54 15.69
N MET A 323 18.62 -12.68 15.10
CA MET A 323 19.05 -11.55 14.26
C MET A 323 19.96 -10.59 15.03
N TYR A 324 19.63 -10.32 16.29
CA TYR A 324 20.47 -9.50 17.17
C TYR A 324 21.87 -10.08 17.36
N CYS A 325 21.99 -11.36 17.69
CA CYS A 325 23.27 -12.04 17.84
C CYS A 325 24.09 -11.99 16.54
N GLN A 326 23.48 -12.19 15.40
CA GLN A 326 24.17 -12.09 14.09
C GLN A 326 24.71 -10.67 13.83
N THR A 327 23.98 -9.62 14.23
CA THR A 327 24.45 -8.24 14.13
C THR A 327 25.69 -7.97 14.98
N THR A 328 25.78 -8.58 16.15
CA THR A 328 26.88 -8.37 17.11
C THR A 328 28.17 -9.08 16.68
N ILE A 329 28.05 -10.21 15.99
CA ILE A 329 29.20 -11.00 15.51
C ILE A 329 29.81 -10.38 14.23
N SER A 330 29.03 -9.64 13.45
CA SER A 330 29.45 -9.04 12.18
C SER A 330 30.04 -7.62 12.32
N ARG A 331 30.11 -7.09 13.54
CA ARG A 331 30.79 -5.84 13.92
C ARG A 331 32.17 -6.11 14.46
#